data_ea58445aa5b4e790bbf774d8b434ba86
#
_entry.id   ea58445aa5b4e790bbf774d8b434ba86
#
_cell.length_a   1.000
_cell.length_b   1.000
_cell.length_c   1.000
_cell.angle_alpha   90.00
_cell.angle_beta   90.00
_cell.angle_gamma   90.00
#
_symmetry.space_group_name_H-M   'P 1'
#
loop_
_entity.id
_entity.type
_entity.pdbx_description
1 polymer ?
#
loop_
_entity_poly.entity_id
_entity_poly.type
_entity_poly.pdbx_seq_one_letter_code
_entity_poly.pdbx_strand_id
1 'polypeptide(L)'
;MPVEIGNEKVYRRPASMNAVFERKGGAAPTATHYCPGCGHGVLHKLIGEAIDELGIQDRCVLISPVGCSVFAYYYFDFGNVQVAHGRAPAVGTGISRARDDAVVISYQGDGDLASIGLNETLQAANRGEKIAVFFVNNTVYGMTGGQMAPTTLIGEKTVTCLNGRAAQQAGYPLHLCELIDTLKAPVFVERVSVSDSRHIRKAKAAVKKALEIQRDKKGYAFVEVLSACPTNLKQDAKGAADFINNEMEKEFPVRNFRDRSAEAEPVSRPASDMSTEKLCEIFNMDASVDEAVPDAAFEPRYIKMSGFGGQGVLSLGIVIAHAGSAAGKFTSWYPSYGPEQRGGTANCSVILSGSEIGSPIVYHPDILVCLNKPSVEKFAKDVKEGGYILYDSAIGDVELPAGVKGIAVPATDIALEGGSAKAANTAMLGVIMATGKTGLSEKDFEEALAASFAGKQKLVDMNLKVLHNAADWAKKNFSL
;
A
#
# COMPACT_ATOMS: atom_id res chain seq x y z
N MET A 1 -27.61 6.49 3.71
CA MET A 1 -28.92 6.83 4.33
C MET A 1 -29.96 7.02 3.24
N PRO A 2 -31.23 6.62 3.44
CA PRO A 2 -32.26 7.01 2.51
C PRO A 2 -32.44 8.53 2.58
N VAL A 3 -32.46 9.18 1.43
CA VAL A 3 -32.80 10.60 1.29
C VAL A 3 -34.17 10.65 0.65
N GLU A 4 -35.09 11.44 1.19
CA GLU A 4 -36.38 11.66 0.60
C GLU A 4 -36.26 12.68 -0.52
N ILE A 5 -36.62 12.29 -1.74
CA ILE A 5 -36.76 13.20 -2.89
C ILE A 5 -38.19 13.06 -3.35
N GLY A 6 -39.01 14.04 -2.99
CA GLY A 6 -40.46 13.93 -3.12
C GLY A 6 -41.03 12.85 -2.23
N ASN A 7 -41.81 11.90 -2.76
CA ASN A 7 -42.39 10.78 -2.03
C ASN A 7 -41.56 9.47 -2.16
N GLU A 8 -40.37 9.55 -2.75
CA GLU A 8 -39.54 8.38 -2.98
C GLU A 8 -38.34 8.35 -2.01
N LYS A 9 -38.08 7.19 -1.40
CA LYS A 9 -36.87 6.93 -0.62
C LYS A 9 -35.76 6.48 -1.57
N VAL A 10 -34.78 7.34 -1.79
CA VAL A 10 -33.60 7.04 -2.61
C VAL A 10 -32.43 6.68 -1.70
N TYR A 11 -31.81 5.52 -1.95
CA TYR A 11 -30.59 5.13 -1.27
C TYR A 11 -29.41 5.81 -1.94
N ARG A 12 -28.69 6.61 -1.20
CA ARG A 12 -27.43 7.22 -1.67
C ARG A 12 -26.24 6.41 -1.20
N ARG A 13 -25.23 6.33 -2.06
CA ARG A 13 -23.92 5.84 -1.66
C ARG A 13 -23.32 6.80 -0.63
N PRO A 14 -22.62 6.31 0.43
CA PRO A 14 -21.83 7.16 1.31
C PRO A 14 -20.83 8.02 0.54
N ALA A 15 -20.62 9.27 0.93
CA ALA A 15 -19.63 10.16 0.32
C ALA A 15 -18.21 9.65 0.53
N SER A 16 -17.98 9.01 1.67
CA SER A 16 -16.72 8.35 2.04
C SER A 16 -16.38 7.09 1.21
N MET A 17 -17.24 6.71 0.25
CA MET A 17 -16.98 5.59 -0.66
C MET A 17 -16.83 6.08 -2.10
N ASN A 18 -15.89 5.50 -2.85
CA ASN A 18 -15.67 5.80 -4.26
C ASN A 18 -16.92 5.61 -5.12
N ALA A 19 -17.08 6.45 -6.13
CA ALA A 19 -18.26 6.47 -7.00
C ALA A 19 -18.37 5.24 -7.88
N VAL A 20 -17.26 4.83 -8.46
CA VAL A 20 -17.16 3.71 -9.39
C VAL A 20 -15.89 2.94 -9.00
N PHE A 21 -16.04 1.63 -8.94
CA PHE A 21 -14.92 0.72 -8.83
C PHE A 21 -14.75 0.00 -10.16
N GLU A 22 -13.59 0.15 -10.76
CA GLU A 22 -13.17 -0.60 -11.95
C GLU A 22 -11.93 -1.43 -11.60
N ARG A 23 -12.06 -2.74 -11.70
CA ARG A 23 -10.92 -3.63 -11.58
C ARG A 23 -10.05 -3.49 -12.82
N LYS A 24 -8.87 -2.85 -12.68
CA LYS A 24 -7.89 -2.77 -13.77
C LYS A 24 -7.20 -4.12 -13.96
N GLY A 25 -7.28 -4.64 -15.16
CA GLY A 25 -6.47 -5.77 -15.65
C GLY A 25 -7.18 -7.13 -15.69
N GLY A 26 -7.21 -7.74 -16.84
CA GLY A 26 -7.26 -9.17 -17.16
C GLY A 26 -8.53 -9.98 -16.91
N ALA A 27 -9.45 -9.57 -16.08
CA ALA A 27 -10.71 -10.27 -15.88
C ALA A 27 -11.88 -9.47 -16.46
N ALA A 28 -12.96 -10.15 -16.80
CA ALA A 28 -14.23 -9.50 -17.14
C ALA A 28 -14.57 -8.47 -16.05
N PRO A 29 -15.17 -7.31 -16.41
CA PRO A 29 -15.53 -6.30 -15.43
C PRO A 29 -16.45 -6.92 -14.38
N THR A 30 -15.92 -7.10 -13.17
CA THR A 30 -16.69 -7.54 -12.02
C THR A 30 -16.99 -6.32 -11.16
N ALA A 31 -18.21 -6.26 -10.64
CA ALA A 31 -18.64 -5.16 -9.78
C ALA A 31 -17.86 -5.05 -8.46
N THR A 32 -17.04 -6.05 -8.12
CA THR A 32 -16.33 -6.12 -6.83
C THR A 32 -15.15 -7.09 -6.88
N HIS A 33 -14.13 -6.88 -6.02
CA HIS A 33 -13.06 -7.85 -5.76
C HIS A 33 -13.50 -9.03 -4.88
N TYR A 34 -14.64 -8.92 -4.22
CA TYR A 34 -15.07 -9.89 -3.23
C TYR A 34 -15.98 -10.96 -3.82
N CYS A 35 -15.91 -12.15 -3.23
CA CYS A 35 -16.73 -13.28 -3.62
C CYS A 35 -18.20 -13.05 -3.23
N PRO A 36 -19.18 -13.54 -4.03
CA PRO A 36 -20.57 -13.50 -3.62
C PRO A 36 -20.78 -14.25 -2.30
N GLY A 37 -21.42 -13.59 -1.33
CA GLY A 37 -21.67 -14.15 0.01
C GLY A 37 -20.58 -13.92 1.05
N CYS A 38 -19.42 -13.35 0.66
CA CYS A 38 -18.45 -12.90 1.65
C CYS A 38 -18.90 -11.57 2.30
N GLY A 39 -18.58 -11.35 3.57
CA GLY A 39 -19.07 -10.22 4.36
C GLY A 39 -18.34 -8.91 4.15
N HIS A 40 -17.21 -8.90 3.42
CA HIS A 40 -16.39 -7.68 3.27
C HIS A 40 -17.16 -6.50 2.69
N GLY A 41 -17.94 -6.71 1.61
CA GLY A 41 -18.70 -5.62 0.99
C GLY A 41 -19.80 -5.05 1.90
N VAL A 42 -20.41 -5.88 2.74
CA VAL A 42 -21.37 -5.43 3.75
C VAL A 42 -20.67 -4.57 4.79
N LEU A 43 -19.55 -5.05 5.34
CA LEU A 43 -18.80 -4.31 6.35
C LEU A 43 -18.26 -2.97 5.84
N HIS A 44 -17.76 -2.91 4.59
CA HIS A 44 -17.36 -1.64 3.97
C HIS A 44 -18.49 -0.62 3.93
N LYS A 45 -19.69 -1.07 3.54
CA LYS A 45 -20.87 -0.20 3.51
C LYS A 45 -21.21 0.31 4.92
N LEU A 46 -21.14 -0.54 5.93
CA LEU A 46 -21.42 -0.13 7.32
C LEU A 46 -20.41 0.89 7.83
N ILE A 47 -19.12 0.70 7.50
CA ILE A 47 -18.06 1.65 7.85
C ILE A 47 -18.28 2.98 7.14
N GLY A 48 -18.50 2.96 5.81
CA GLY A 48 -18.76 4.18 5.04
C GLY A 48 -19.99 4.95 5.53
N GLU A 49 -21.11 4.26 5.78
CA GLU A 49 -22.31 4.88 6.35
C GLU A 49 -22.03 5.53 7.73
N ALA A 50 -21.27 4.87 8.58
CA ALA A 50 -20.93 5.41 9.90
C ALA A 50 -19.99 6.61 9.82
N ILE A 51 -19.01 6.62 8.90
CA ILE A 51 -18.11 7.76 8.66
C ILE A 51 -18.92 8.99 8.22
N ASP A 52 -19.84 8.81 7.29
CA ASP A 52 -20.72 9.90 6.81
C ASP A 52 -21.66 10.41 7.89
N GLU A 53 -22.30 9.49 8.64
CA GLU A 53 -23.21 9.84 9.73
C GLU A 53 -22.49 10.63 10.85
N LEU A 54 -21.20 10.38 11.05
CA LEU A 54 -20.37 11.04 12.07
C LEU A 54 -19.63 12.29 11.55
N GLY A 55 -19.61 12.52 10.23
CA GLY A 55 -18.94 13.66 9.60
C GLY A 55 -17.44 13.67 9.81
N ILE A 56 -16.77 12.50 9.72
CA ILE A 56 -15.35 12.33 10.07
C ILE A 56 -14.47 11.94 8.89
N GLN A 57 -14.96 11.97 7.65
CA GLN A 57 -14.26 11.51 6.45
C GLN A 57 -12.88 12.15 6.28
N ASP A 58 -12.77 13.45 6.48
CA ASP A 58 -11.56 14.26 6.34
C ASP A 58 -10.43 13.91 7.32
N ARG A 59 -10.77 13.22 8.42
CA ARG A 59 -9.83 12.80 9.46
C ARG A 59 -9.57 11.30 9.47
N CYS A 60 -10.28 10.53 8.64
CA CYS A 60 -10.14 9.09 8.59
C CYS A 60 -8.84 8.67 7.90
N VAL A 61 -8.13 7.71 8.51
CA VAL A 61 -6.99 7.02 7.93
C VAL A 61 -7.22 5.52 8.04
N LEU A 62 -7.43 4.87 6.90
CA LEU A 62 -7.52 3.41 6.81
C LEU A 62 -6.12 2.81 6.76
N ILE A 63 -5.89 1.78 7.54
CA ILE A 63 -4.69 0.97 7.43
C ILE A 63 -5.08 -0.33 6.73
N SER A 64 -4.56 -0.51 5.53
CA SER A 64 -4.77 -1.68 4.69
C SER A 64 -3.58 -2.62 4.77
N PRO A 65 -3.67 -3.72 5.52
CA PRO A 65 -2.60 -4.73 5.59
C PRO A 65 -2.70 -5.74 4.43
N VAL A 66 -2.37 -7.00 4.64
CA VAL A 66 -2.37 -8.04 3.62
C VAL A 66 -3.53 -9.03 3.83
N GLY A 67 -4.06 -9.55 2.74
CA GLY A 67 -5.23 -10.43 2.69
C GLY A 67 -6.41 -9.78 1.98
N CYS A 68 -7.60 -10.39 2.00
CA CYS A 68 -8.79 -9.84 1.33
C CYS A 68 -9.15 -8.42 1.82
N SER A 69 -8.80 -8.08 3.05
CA SER A 69 -8.99 -6.75 3.62
C SER A 69 -8.21 -5.64 2.90
N VAL A 70 -7.10 -5.97 2.22
CA VAL A 70 -6.29 -4.97 1.49
C VAL A 70 -7.09 -4.24 0.41
N PHE A 71 -8.05 -4.90 -0.21
CA PHE A 71 -8.84 -4.29 -1.28
C PHE A 71 -9.73 -3.14 -0.80
N ALA A 72 -9.85 -2.90 0.50
CA ALA A 72 -10.61 -1.80 1.06
C ALA A 72 -10.22 -0.43 0.47
N TYR A 73 -8.94 -0.24 0.10
CA TYR A 73 -8.46 1.01 -0.48
C TYR A 73 -9.09 1.37 -1.83
N TYR A 74 -9.66 0.39 -2.55
CA TYR A 74 -10.38 0.66 -3.80
C TYR A 74 -11.79 1.22 -3.57
N TYR A 75 -12.33 1.02 -2.36
CA TYR A 75 -13.74 1.32 -2.08
C TYR A 75 -13.92 2.59 -1.26
N PHE A 76 -12.95 2.97 -0.45
CA PHE A 76 -13.04 4.15 0.41
C PHE A 76 -12.36 5.36 -0.19
N ASP A 77 -13.03 6.52 -0.06
CA ASP A 77 -12.55 7.83 -0.52
C ASP A 77 -12.08 8.67 0.68
N PHE A 78 -11.04 8.20 1.35
CA PHE A 78 -10.34 8.90 2.43
C PHE A 78 -8.91 8.36 2.59
N GLY A 79 -8.13 8.92 3.51
CA GLY A 79 -6.73 8.59 3.71
C GLY A 79 -6.48 7.09 3.87
N ASN A 80 -5.49 6.54 3.14
CA ASN A 80 -5.10 5.15 3.23
C ASN A 80 -3.59 4.99 3.36
N VAL A 81 -3.17 4.07 4.23
CA VAL A 81 -1.78 3.63 4.37
C VAL A 81 -1.73 2.13 4.22
N GLN A 82 -1.02 1.65 3.19
CA GLN A 82 -0.78 0.23 3.01
C GLN A 82 0.45 -0.20 3.82
N VAL A 83 0.36 -1.32 4.52
CA VAL A 83 1.39 -1.80 5.44
C VAL A 83 1.75 -3.26 5.22
N ALA A 84 2.89 -3.69 5.76
CA ALA A 84 3.28 -5.08 5.75
C ALA A 84 2.30 -5.95 6.57
N HIS A 85 2.24 -7.24 6.24
CA HIS A 85 1.38 -8.23 6.88
C HIS A 85 1.56 -8.25 8.40
N GLY A 86 0.47 -8.12 9.14
CA GLY A 86 0.44 -8.10 10.59
C GLY A 86 0.91 -6.79 11.25
N ARG A 87 1.27 -5.76 10.47
CA ARG A 87 1.85 -4.52 11.03
C ARG A 87 0.86 -3.35 11.15
N ALA A 88 -0.41 -3.57 10.82
CA ALA A 88 -1.43 -2.53 10.93
C ALA A 88 -1.53 -1.91 12.35
N PRO A 89 -1.51 -2.68 13.47
CA PRO A 89 -1.58 -2.08 14.80
C PRO A 89 -0.34 -1.26 15.16
N ALA A 90 0.84 -1.65 14.67
CA ALA A 90 2.08 -0.91 14.89
C ALA A 90 2.07 0.45 14.16
N VAL A 91 1.70 0.45 12.86
CA VAL A 91 1.57 1.68 12.07
C VAL A 91 0.43 2.55 12.62
N GLY A 92 -0.71 1.94 12.98
CA GLY A 92 -1.81 2.63 13.63
C GLY A 92 -1.42 3.33 14.92
N THR A 93 -0.57 2.70 15.73
CA THR A 93 0.03 3.32 16.91
C THR A 93 0.80 4.59 16.53
N GLY A 94 1.66 4.51 15.50
CA GLY A 94 2.43 5.66 15.01
C GLY A 94 1.54 6.82 14.55
N ILE A 95 0.57 6.53 13.68
CA ILE A 95 -0.37 7.55 13.15
C ILE A 95 -1.19 8.18 14.28
N SER A 96 -1.77 7.35 15.16
CA SER A 96 -2.59 7.79 16.30
C SER A 96 -1.84 8.72 17.26
N ARG A 97 -0.50 8.58 17.35
CA ARG A 97 0.36 9.40 18.19
C ARG A 97 0.88 10.64 17.47
N ALA A 98 1.18 10.53 16.18
CA ALA A 98 1.66 11.65 15.38
C ALA A 98 0.55 12.65 15.03
N ARG A 99 -0.69 12.17 14.84
CA ARG A 99 -1.86 12.95 14.47
C ARG A 99 -2.98 12.74 15.48
N ASP A 100 -3.09 13.62 16.45
CA ASP A 100 -4.06 13.49 17.55
C ASP A 100 -5.53 13.58 17.08
N ASP A 101 -5.77 14.27 15.96
CA ASP A 101 -7.07 14.45 15.33
C ASP A 101 -7.46 13.31 14.38
N ALA A 102 -6.53 12.41 14.04
CA ALA A 102 -6.82 11.31 13.13
C ALA A 102 -7.77 10.27 13.73
N VAL A 103 -8.72 9.82 12.91
CA VAL A 103 -9.57 8.66 13.15
C VAL A 103 -8.93 7.46 12.47
N VAL A 104 -8.19 6.68 13.24
CA VAL A 104 -7.41 5.55 12.72
C VAL A 104 -8.26 4.29 12.68
N ILE A 105 -8.38 3.69 11.50
CA ILE A 105 -9.16 2.49 11.23
C ILE A 105 -8.20 1.37 10.80
N SER A 106 -8.13 0.30 11.59
CA SER A 106 -7.41 -0.93 11.23
C SER A 106 -8.42 -1.97 10.73
N TYR A 107 -8.30 -2.40 9.48
CA TYR A 107 -9.21 -3.35 8.85
C TYR A 107 -8.46 -4.62 8.45
N GLN A 108 -8.62 -5.70 9.22
CA GLN A 108 -7.75 -6.87 9.16
C GLN A 108 -8.54 -8.18 9.12
N GLY A 109 -8.01 -9.18 8.38
CA GLY A 109 -8.47 -10.57 8.44
C GLY A 109 -7.79 -11.37 9.54
N ASP A 110 -8.25 -12.61 9.75
CA ASP A 110 -7.77 -13.50 10.81
C ASP A 110 -6.30 -13.95 10.64
N GLY A 111 -5.89 -14.23 9.42
CA GLY A 111 -4.48 -14.52 9.16
C GLY A 111 -3.55 -13.34 9.42
N ASP A 112 -4.02 -12.13 9.16
CA ASP A 112 -3.27 -10.91 9.38
C ASP A 112 -3.20 -10.53 10.86
N LEU A 113 -4.35 -10.44 11.51
CA LEU A 113 -4.45 -9.96 12.89
C LEU A 113 -4.14 -11.05 13.91
N ALA A 114 -4.77 -12.23 13.75
CA ALA A 114 -4.72 -13.28 14.76
C ALA A 114 -3.51 -14.22 14.63
N SER A 115 -2.76 -14.15 13.52
CA SER A 115 -1.53 -14.88 13.30
C SER A 115 -0.32 -13.94 13.34
N ILE A 116 0.01 -13.32 12.21
CA ILE A 116 1.25 -12.53 12.05
C ILE A 116 1.26 -11.30 12.96
N GLY A 117 0.12 -10.63 13.13
CA GLY A 117 -0.02 -9.40 13.90
C GLY A 117 -0.57 -9.55 15.31
N LEU A 118 -0.61 -10.77 15.87
CA LEU A 118 -1.23 -10.99 17.18
C LEU A 118 -0.54 -10.21 18.30
N ASN A 119 0.79 -10.23 18.33
CA ASN A 119 1.55 -9.49 19.33
C ASN A 119 1.31 -7.98 19.22
N GLU A 120 1.39 -7.42 18.02
CA GLU A 120 1.16 -5.99 17.76
C GLU A 120 -0.26 -5.57 18.14
N THR A 121 -1.25 -6.43 17.86
CA THR A 121 -2.66 -6.21 18.23
C THR A 121 -2.82 -6.15 19.75
N LEU A 122 -2.29 -7.14 20.46
CA LEU A 122 -2.37 -7.17 21.93
C LEU A 122 -1.65 -5.98 22.57
N GLN A 123 -0.49 -5.59 22.05
CA GLN A 123 0.26 -4.45 22.58
C GLN A 123 -0.44 -3.12 22.31
N ALA A 124 -1.02 -2.93 21.11
CA ALA A 124 -1.80 -1.72 20.82
C ALA A 124 -3.05 -1.62 21.70
N ALA A 125 -3.75 -2.74 21.88
CA ALA A 125 -4.91 -2.84 22.77
C ALA A 125 -4.53 -2.56 24.24
N ASN A 126 -3.42 -3.16 24.72
CA ASN A 126 -2.94 -2.97 26.08
C ASN A 126 -2.55 -1.52 26.41
N ARG A 127 -2.04 -0.78 25.41
CA ARG A 127 -1.74 0.65 25.55
C ARG A 127 -2.95 1.56 25.39
N GLY A 128 -4.12 1.02 25.00
CA GLY A 128 -5.32 1.80 24.74
C GLY A 128 -5.14 2.80 23.60
N GLU A 129 -4.45 2.39 22.52
CA GLU A 129 -4.22 3.26 21.36
C GLU A 129 -5.56 3.70 20.75
N LYS A 130 -5.62 4.94 20.25
CA LYS A 130 -6.81 5.45 19.57
C LYS A 130 -6.93 4.81 18.17
N ILE A 131 -7.45 3.60 18.12
CA ILE A 131 -7.62 2.80 16.92
C ILE A 131 -8.95 2.08 16.97
N ALA A 132 -9.77 2.20 15.93
CA ALA A 132 -10.89 1.30 15.68
C ALA A 132 -10.40 0.10 14.88
N VAL A 133 -10.48 -1.09 15.46
CA VAL A 133 -10.11 -2.33 14.80
C VAL A 133 -11.36 -3.04 14.33
N PHE A 134 -11.46 -3.27 13.03
CA PHE A 134 -12.46 -4.14 12.41
C PHE A 134 -11.78 -5.43 11.97
N PHE A 135 -11.98 -6.46 12.76
CA PHE A 135 -11.38 -7.78 12.58
C PHE A 135 -12.37 -8.71 11.88
N VAL A 136 -12.10 -9.07 10.63
CA VAL A 136 -12.92 -10.02 9.88
C VAL A 136 -12.44 -11.42 10.15
N ASN A 137 -13.21 -12.16 10.93
CA ASN A 137 -13.01 -13.57 11.21
C ASN A 137 -13.78 -14.39 10.18
N ASN A 138 -13.09 -15.02 9.25
CA ASN A 138 -13.68 -15.92 8.25
C ASN A 138 -13.07 -17.33 8.28
N THR A 139 -12.39 -17.66 9.37
CA THR A 139 -11.81 -18.97 9.72
C THR A 139 -10.68 -19.48 8.82
N VAL A 140 -10.25 -18.72 7.78
CA VAL A 140 -9.23 -19.18 6.83
C VAL A 140 -8.42 -18.01 6.25
N TYR A 141 -7.21 -18.30 5.73
CA TYR A 141 -6.51 -17.40 4.80
C TYR A 141 -7.19 -17.47 3.43
N GLY A 142 -8.23 -16.65 3.22
CA GLY A 142 -9.07 -16.74 2.00
C GLY A 142 -8.32 -16.39 0.72
N MET A 143 -7.56 -15.29 0.70
CA MET A 143 -6.90 -14.76 -0.51
C MET A 143 -5.90 -15.74 -1.14
N THR A 144 -5.17 -16.48 -0.31
CA THR A 144 -4.11 -17.40 -0.76
C THR A 144 -4.60 -18.81 -1.07
N GLY A 145 -5.89 -19.05 -1.01
CA GLY A 145 -6.50 -20.31 -1.42
C GLY A 145 -7.05 -21.19 -0.30
N GLY A 146 -7.24 -20.64 0.92
CA GLY A 146 -7.95 -21.33 2.00
C GLY A 146 -7.05 -22.16 2.92
N GLN A 147 -5.90 -21.63 3.34
CA GLN A 147 -5.07 -22.25 4.38
C GLN A 147 -5.72 -22.08 5.75
N MET A 148 -5.33 -22.96 6.67
CA MET A 148 -5.79 -22.92 8.06
C MET A 148 -5.33 -21.63 8.74
N ALA A 149 -6.25 -20.90 9.35
CA ALA A 149 -6.01 -19.71 10.18
C ALA A 149 -6.05 -20.05 11.67
N PRO A 150 -5.61 -19.17 12.56
CA PRO A 150 -5.74 -19.37 13.99
C PRO A 150 -7.19 -19.57 14.45
N THR A 151 -8.15 -19.01 13.73
CA THR A 151 -9.60 -19.06 14.02
C THR A 151 -10.34 -20.23 13.37
N THR A 152 -9.68 -21.04 12.52
CA THR A 152 -10.30 -22.21 11.87
C THR A 152 -10.96 -23.13 12.89
N LEU A 153 -12.21 -23.55 12.64
CA LEU A 153 -12.99 -24.36 13.57
C LEU A 153 -12.43 -25.79 13.69
N ILE A 154 -12.69 -26.44 14.82
CA ILE A 154 -12.39 -27.87 14.97
C ILE A 154 -13.18 -28.67 13.94
N GLY A 155 -12.51 -29.54 13.21
CA GLY A 155 -13.11 -30.33 12.12
C GLY A 155 -13.24 -29.59 10.77
N GLU A 156 -13.07 -28.27 10.73
CA GLU A 156 -13.10 -27.51 9.49
C GLU A 156 -11.92 -27.90 8.58
N LYS A 157 -12.25 -28.22 7.31
CA LYS A 157 -11.27 -28.60 6.28
C LYS A 157 -10.75 -27.39 5.54
N THR A 158 -9.43 -27.34 5.39
CA THR A 158 -8.72 -26.30 4.65
C THR A 158 -7.66 -26.95 3.75
N VAL A 159 -7.05 -26.18 2.85
CA VAL A 159 -6.02 -26.72 1.94
C VAL A 159 -4.76 -27.21 2.67
N THR A 160 -4.50 -26.71 3.88
CA THR A 160 -3.39 -27.14 4.73
C THR A 160 -3.83 -28.08 5.85
N CYS A 161 -5.13 -28.40 5.94
CA CYS A 161 -5.71 -29.32 6.91
C CYS A 161 -6.83 -30.14 6.29
N LEU A 162 -6.49 -31.07 5.40
CA LEU A 162 -7.44 -31.81 4.55
C LEU A 162 -8.40 -32.71 5.34
N ASN A 163 -7.98 -33.20 6.50
CA ASN A 163 -8.80 -34.08 7.37
C ASN A 163 -9.62 -33.28 8.40
N GLY A 164 -9.55 -31.94 8.36
CA GLY A 164 -10.15 -31.05 9.34
C GLY A 164 -9.21 -30.76 10.53
N ARG A 165 -9.36 -29.56 11.14
CA ARG A 165 -8.54 -29.14 12.28
C ARG A 165 -8.74 -30.08 13.46
N ALA A 166 -7.65 -30.66 13.95
CA ALA A 166 -7.64 -31.49 15.15
C ALA A 166 -6.90 -30.73 16.27
N ALA A 167 -7.54 -30.61 17.43
CA ALA A 167 -6.99 -29.87 18.57
C ALA A 167 -5.62 -30.38 19.03
N GLN A 168 -5.39 -31.69 18.94
CA GLN A 168 -4.13 -32.32 19.34
C GLN A 168 -2.94 -31.94 18.43
N GLN A 169 -3.23 -31.53 17.18
CA GLN A 169 -2.17 -31.20 16.20
C GLN A 169 -2.01 -29.67 16.04
N ALA A 170 -3.14 -28.93 16.02
CA ALA A 170 -3.15 -27.51 15.65
C ALA A 170 -3.73 -26.60 16.74
N GLY A 171 -4.01 -27.14 17.93
CA GLY A 171 -4.64 -26.38 19.01
C GLY A 171 -6.08 -25.97 18.69
N TYR A 172 -6.68 -25.23 19.58
CA TYR A 172 -8.04 -24.74 19.48
C TYR A 172 -8.12 -23.41 18.71
N PRO A 173 -9.30 -23.03 18.18
CA PRO A 173 -9.52 -21.70 17.61
C PRO A 173 -9.19 -20.59 18.61
N LEU A 174 -8.57 -19.51 18.13
CA LEU A 174 -8.26 -18.35 18.99
C LEU A 174 -9.47 -17.44 19.12
N HIS A 175 -9.83 -17.13 20.36
CA HIS A 175 -10.93 -16.25 20.73
C HIS A 175 -10.42 -14.83 21.00
N LEU A 176 -10.40 -13.98 19.95
CA LEU A 176 -9.76 -12.68 20.01
C LEU A 176 -10.48 -11.68 20.91
N CYS A 177 -11.82 -11.64 20.90
CA CYS A 177 -12.58 -10.77 21.80
C CYS A 177 -12.30 -11.11 23.27
N GLU A 178 -12.27 -12.39 23.60
CA GLU A 178 -11.97 -12.87 24.96
C GLU A 178 -10.54 -12.49 25.39
N LEU A 179 -9.55 -12.65 24.51
CA LEU A 179 -8.17 -12.25 24.77
C LEU A 179 -8.06 -10.74 25.00
N ILE A 180 -8.66 -9.93 24.10
CA ILE A 180 -8.64 -8.47 24.22
C ILE A 180 -9.38 -8.01 25.48
N ASP A 181 -10.47 -8.69 25.87
CA ASP A 181 -11.25 -8.35 27.04
C ASP A 181 -10.51 -8.61 28.37
N THR A 182 -9.45 -9.43 28.38
CA THR A 182 -8.58 -9.57 29.55
C THR A 182 -7.74 -8.32 29.84
N LEU A 183 -7.54 -7.46 28.85
CA LEU A 183 -6.72 -6.25 28.96
C LEU A 183 -7.53 -5.11 29.62
N LYS A 184 -6.84 -4.23 30.37
CA LYS A 184 -7.51 -3.14 31.11
C LYS A 184 -7.89 -1.94 30.23
N ALA A 185 -7.09 -1.63 29.22
CA ALA A 185 -7.19 -0.38 28.48
C ALA A 185 -8.29 -0.33 27.39
N PRO A 186 -8.69 -1.44 26.69
CA PRO A 186 -9.73 -1.34 25.68
C PRO A 186 -11.04 -0.76 26.23
N VAL A 187 -11.63 0.17 25.48
CA VAL A 187 -12.89 0.84 25.83
C VAL A 187 -14.09 0.05 25.35
N PHE A 188 -13.98 -0.54 24.18
CA PHE A 188 -15.07 -1.26 23.54
C PHE A 188 -14.57 -2.56 22.89
N VAL A 189 -15.26 -3.68 23.19
CA VAL A 189 -14.97 -5.00 22.62
C VAL A 189 -16.29 -5.68 22.32
N GLU A 190 -16.57 -5.96 21.05
CA GLU A 190 -17.81 -6.61 20.63
C GLU A 190 -17.57 -7.56 19.47
N ARG A 191 -18.23 -8.72 19.52
CA ARG A 191 -18.31 -9.67 18.40
C ARG A 191 -19.68 -9.57 17.77
N VAL A 192 -19.71 -9.37 16.46
CA VAL A 192 -20.91 -9.25 15.64
C VAL A 192 -20.84 -10.21 14.44
N SER A 193 -21.92 -10.32 13.69
CA SER A 193 -22.02 -11.15 12.50
C SER A 193 -22.69 -10.38 11.38
N VAL A 194 -22.47 -10.79 10.13
CA VAL A 194 -23.09 -10.19 8.93
C VAL A 194 -23.90 -11.22 8.13
N SER A 195 -24.36 -12.28 8.80
CA SER A 195 -25.07 -13.42 8.20
C SER A 195 -26.46 -13.08 7.67
N ASP A 196 -27.19 -12.17 8.33
CA ASP A 196 -28.56 -11.78 7.97
C ASP A 196 -28.84 -10.31 8.34
N SER A 197 -30.03 -9.83 7.97
CA SER A 197 -30.44 -8.44 8.20
C SER A 197 -30.54 -8.04 9.68
N ARG A 198 -30.79 -8.98 10.59
CA ARG A 198 -30.82 -8.73 12.04
C ARG A 198 -29.40 -8.54 12.58
N HIS A 199 -28.49 -9.42 12.15
CA HIS A 199 -27.08 -9.36 12.54
C HIS A 199 -26.41 -8.13 11.92
N ILE A 200 -26.69 -7.81 10.66
CA ILE A 200 -26.18 -6.58 9.99
C ILE A 200 -26.58 -5.31 10.75
N ARG A 201 -27.84 -5.23 11.28
CA ARG A 201 -28.25 -4.08 12.10
C ARG A 201 -27.44 -3.96 13.40
N LYS A 202 -27.12 -5.07 14.04
CA LYS A 202 -26.24 -5.07 15.23
C LYS A 202 -24.82 -4.68 14.84
N ALA A 203 -24.28 -5.24 13.76
CA ALA A 203 -22.97 -4.88 13.24
C ALA A 203 -22.87 -3.38 12.92
N LYS A 204 -23.91 -2.77 12.33
CA LYS A 204 -23.98 -1.33 12.08
C LYS A 204 -23.83 -0.53 13.38
N ALA A 205 -24.52 -0.92 14.43
CA ALA A 205 -24.45 -0.24 15.71
C ALA A 205 -23.03 -0.35 16.34
N ALA A 206 -22.42 -1.53 16.30
CA ALA A 206 -21.07 -1.76 16.82
C ALA A 206 -20.01 -0.99 16.03
N VAL A 207 -20.10 -0.99 14.69
CA VAL A 207 -19.20 -0.21 13.81
C VAL A 207 -19.29 1.28 14.11
N LYS A 208 -20.52 1.81 14.19
CA LYS A 208 -20.74 3.22 14.53
C LYS A 208 -20.17 3.57 15.90
N LYS A 209 -20.43 2.74 16.91
CA LYS A 209 -19.92 2.91 18.28
C LYS A 209 -18.38 2.95 18.28
N ALA A 210 -17.71 2.03 17.60
CA ALA A 210 -16.26 2.02 17.51
C ALA A 210 -15.70 3.32 16.91
N LEU A 211 -16.35 3.86 15.86
CA LEU A 211 -15.95 5.12 15.23
C LEU A 211 -16.29 6.35 16.09
N GLU A 212 -17.39 6.35 16.82
CA GLU A 212 -17.71 7.38 17.83
C GLU A 212 -16.61 7.48 18.89
N ILE A 213 -16.13 6.33 19.39
CA ILE A 213 -15.02 6.27 20.36
C ILE A 213 -13.75 6.92 19.78
N GLN A 214 -13.46 6.69 18.49
CA GLN A 214 -12.32 7.33 17.82
C GLN A 214 -12.53 8.82 17.59
N ARG A 215 -13.72 9.23 17.12
CA ARG A 215 -14.09 10.64 16.96
C ARG A 215 -13.87 11.41 18.26
N ASP A 216 -14.26 10.79 19.36
CA ASP A 216 -14.22 11.38 20.71
C ASP A 216 -12.88 11.10 21.42
N LYS A 217 -11.90 10.51 20.71
CA LYS A 217 -10.53 10.23 21.19
C LYS A 217 -10.43 9.35 22.43
N LYS A 218 -11.41 8.50 22.70
CA LYS A 218 -11.55 7.77 23.98
C LYS A 218 -10.67 6.51 24.11
N GLY A 219 -10.02 6.05 23.05
CA GLY A 219 -9.07 4.94 23.10
C GLY A 219 -9.39 3.78 22.18
N TYR A 220 -9.04 2.56 22.57
CA TYR A 220 -9.08 1.37 21.73
C TYR A 220 -10.47 0.77 21.63
N ALA A 221 -10.94 0.53 20.40
CA ALA A 221 -12.18 -0.14 20.11
C ALA A 221 -11.93 -1.35 19.19
N PHE A 222 -12.46 -2.52 19.55
CA PHE A 222 -12.28 -3.78 18.85
C PHE A 222 -13.63 -4.39 18.48
N VAL A 223 -13.87 -4.57 17.19
CA VAL A 223 -15.07 -5.22 16.65
C VAL A 223 -14.67 -6.42 15.80
N GLU A 224 -14.92 -7.62 16.31
CA GLU A 224 -14.79 -8.86 15.56
C GLU A 224 -16.07 -9.11 14.76
N VAL A 225 -15.91 -9.29 13.44
CA VAL A 225 -17.03 -9.51 12.52
C VAL A 225 -16.94 -10.91 11.95
N LEU A 226 -17.86 -11.77 12.38
CA LEU A 226 -18.01 -13.12 11.82
C LEU A 226 -18.50 -13.00 10.38
N SER A 227 -17.74 -13.60 9.50
CA SER A 227 -17.98 -13.67 8.06
C SER A 227 -17.64 -15.09 7.58
N ALA A 228 -18.02 -15.46 6.38
CA ALA A 228 -17.61 -16.74 5.82
C ALA A 228 -16.73 -16.54 4.59
N CYS A 229 -15.92 -17.53 4.28
CA CYS A 229 -15.20 -17.60 3.00
C CYS A 229 -15.93 -18.58 2.05
N PRO A 230 -16.86 -18.11 1.18
CA PRO A 230 -17.64 -19.00 0.31
C PRO A 230 -16.77 -19.86 -0.61
N THR A 231 -15.64 -19.31 -1.04
CA THR A 231 -14.67 -20.01 -1.91
C THR A 231 -14.04 -21.21 -1.20
N ASN A 232 -13.61 -21.06 0.05
CA ASN A 232 -13.07 -22.20 0.82
C ASN A 232 -14.15 -23.24 1.14
N LEU A 233 -15.32 -22.76 1.55
CA LEU A 233 -16.47 -23.63 1.90
C LEU A 233 -17.08 -24.29 0.67
N LYS A 234 -16.82 -23.79 -0.55
CA LYS A 234 -17.46 -24.21 -1.80
C LYS A 234 -19.00 -24.14 -1.72
N GLN A 235 -19.48 -23.06 -1.15
CA GLN A 235 -20.90 -22.81 -0.92
C GLN A 235 -21.34 -21.49 -1.56
N ASP A 236 -22.63 -21.37 -1.79
CA ASP A 236 -23.27 -20.12 -2.20
C ASP A 236 -23.44 -19.16 -1.00
N ALA A 237 -24.02 -17.98 -1.27
CA ALA A 237 -24.22 -16.96 -0.25
C ALA A 237 -25.13 -17.45 0.91
N LYS A 238 -26.11 -18.31 0.62
CA LYS A 238 -26.99 -18.88 1.64
C LYS A 238 -26.24 -19.88 2.52
N GLY A 239 -25.53 -20.81 1.92
CA GLY A 239 -24.70 -21.76 2.65
C GLY A 239 -23.62 -21.08 3.50
N ALA A 240 -23.03 -19.98 3.00
CA ALA A 240 -22.10 -19.15 3.76
C ALA A 240 -22.76 -18.51 5.00
N ALA A 241 -23.97 -17.98 4.87
CA ALA A 241 -24.75 -17.44 6.00
C ALA A 241 -25.14 -18.53 7.00
N ASP A 242 -25.55 -19.69 6.50
CA ASP A 242 -25.91 -20.85 7.34
C ASP A 242 -24.68 -21.36 8.13
N PHE A 243 -23.48 -21.35 7.53
CA PHE A 243 -22.23 -21.70 8.21
C PHE A 243 -21.92 -20.72 9.37
N ILE A 244 -22.09 -19.42 9.15
CA ILE A 244 -21.92 -18.44 10.22
C ILE A 244 -22.88 -18.72 11.37
N ASN A 245 -24.18 -18.85 11.09
CA ASN A 245 -25.22 -19.00 12.11
C ASN A 245 -25.14 -20.34 12.86
N ASN A 246 -24.78 -21.41 12.16
CA ASN A 246 -24.93 -22.78 12.71
C ASN A 246 -23.60 -23.35 13.21
N GLU A 247 -22.44 -22.85 12.72
CA GLU A 247 -21.13 -23.38 13.10
C GLU A 247 -20.28 -22.32 13.79
N MET A 248 -20.07 -21.16 13.15
CA MET A 248 -19.19 -20.14 13.72
C MET A 248 -19.72 -19.54 15.02
N GLU A 249 -21.04 -19.25 15.12
CA GLU A 249 -21.61 -18.65 16.32
C GLU A 249 -21.63 -19.61 17.53
N LYS A 250 -21.50 -20.91 17.31
CA LYS A 250 -21.32 -21.89 18.41
C LYS A 250 -19.94 -21.76 19.05
N GLU A 251 -18.90 -21.59 18.23
CA GLU A 251 -17.52 -21.42 18.68
C GLU A 251 -17.25 -19.98 19.13
N PHE A 252 -17.78 -19.02 18.37
CA PHE A 252 -17.60 -17.58 18.58
C PHE A 252 -18.94 -16.89 18.88
N PRO A 253 -19.49 -16.97 20.09
CA PRO A 253 -20.78 -16.39 20.43
C PRO A 253 -20.83 -14.88 20.20
N VAL A 254 -21.83 -14.40 19.44
CA VAL A 254 -22.05 -12.97 19.16
C VAL A 254 -22.55 -12.27 20.42
N ARG A 255 -21.74 -11.38 20.95
CA ARG A 255 -22.08 -10.57 22.16
C ARG A 255 -21.19 -9.34 22.30
N ASN A 256 -21.65 -8.40 23.13
CA ASN A 256 -20.82 -7.35 23.68
C ASN A 256 -20.03 -7.91 24.87
N PHE A 257 -18.72 -7.73 24.87
CA PHE A 257 -17.81 -8.13 25.95
C PHE A 257 -17.56 -6.95 26.90
N ARG A 258 -17.46 -5.74 26.30
CA ARG A 258 -17.14 -4.52 27.05
C ARG A 258 -17.67 -3.29 26.31
N ASP A 259 -18.35 -2.41 27.03
CA ASP A 259 -18.65 -1.04 26.60
C ASP A 259 -18.46 -0.09 27.77
N ARG A 260 -17.34 0.62 27.78
CA ARG A 260 -17.02 1.69 28.73
C ARG A 260 -17.03 3.06 28.06
N SER A 261 -17.64 3.17 26.88
CA SER A 261 -17.62 4.40 26.09
C SER A 261 -18.25 5.61 26.80
N ALA A 262 -19.20 5.36 27.71
CA ALA A 262 -19.82 6.42 28.52
C ALA A 262 -18.90 6.96 29.62
N GLU A 263 -18.01 6.11 30.15
CA GLU A 263 -17.14 6.43 31.28
C GLU A 263 -15.75 6.89 30.85
N ALA A 264 -15.33 6.48 29.62
CA ALA A 264 -14.00 6.75 29.13
C ALA A 264 -13.82 8.24 28.78
N GLU A 265 -12.78 8.83 29.36
CA GLU A 265 -12.33 10.18 29.03
C GLU A 265 -11.45 10.18 27.78
N PRO A 266 -11.37 11.32 27.05
CA PRO A 266 -10.45 11.46 25.92
C PRO A 266 -8.99 11.19 26.34
N VAL A 267 -8.30 10.36 25.56
CA VAL A 267 -6.88 10.05 25.80
C VAL A 267 -6.05 11.29 25.54
N SER A 268 -5.43 11.83 26.58
CA SER A 268 -4.48 12.93 26.49
C SER A 268 -3.04 12.37 26.50
N ARG A 269 -2.24 12.78 25.57
CA ARG A 269 -0.80 12.47 25.51
C ARG A 269 0.00 13.77 25.37
N PRO A 270 1.20 13.85 25.95
CA PRO A 270 2.10 14.97 25.65
C PRO A 270 2.29 15.13 24.15
N ALA A 271 2.28 16.36 23.67
CA ALA A 271 2.63 16.64 22.28
C ALA A 271 4.06 16.16 22.00
N SER A 272 4.21 15.45 20.89
CA SER A 272 5.54 15.07 20.42
C SER A 272 6.21 16.30 19.79
N ASP A 273 7.45 16.54 20.15
CA ASP A 273 8.28 17.51 19.44
C ASP A 273 8.70 16.89 18.10
N MET A 274 8.13 17.41 17.02
CA MET A 274 8.38 16.98 15.65
C MET A 274 9.16 18.06 14.88
N SER A 275 9.85 18.95 15.60
CA SER A 275 10.74 19.92 14.96
C SER A 275 11.85 19.22 14.17
N THR A 276 12.35 19.90 13.13
CA THR A 276 13.45 19.36 12.32
C THR A 276 14.67 19.05 13.18
N GLU A 277 14.99 19.93 14.13
CA GLU A 277 16.10 19.78 15.07
C GLU A 277 15.93 18.51 15.91
N LYS A 278 14.72 18.27 16.45
CA LYS A 278 14.46 17.07 17.27
C LYS A 278 14.47 15.79 16.46
N LEU A 279 13.96 15.83 15.23
CA LEU A 279 14.02 14.68 14.32
C LEU A 279 15.48 14.37 13.92
N CYS A 280 16.27 15.37 13.60
CA CYS A 280 17.69 15.21 13.30
C CYS A 280 18.45 14.62 14.50
N GLU A 281 18.18 15.08 15.72
CA GLU A 281 18.76 14.51 16.95
C GLU A 281 18.39 13.01 17.09
N ILE A 282 17.08 12.67 16.97
CA ILE A 282 16.59 11.30 17.14
C ILE A 282 17.17 10.33 16.09
N PHE A 283 17.26 10.78 14.86
CA PHE A 283 17.75 9.96 13.73
C PHE A 283 19.25 10.09 13.50
N ASN A 284 19.96 10.85 14.32
CA ASN A 284 21.37 11.16 14.15
C ASN A 284 21.69 11.68 12.73
N MET A 285 20.84 12.57 12.24
CA MET A 285 20.96 13.19 10.94
C MET A 285 21.63 14.57 11.09
N ASP A 286 22.38 14.96 10.08
CA ASP A 286 22.94 16.33 10.02
C ASP A 286 21.82 17.31 9.66
N ALA A 287 21.57 18.29 10.52
CA ALA A 287 20.59 19.35 10.28
C ALA A 287 21.05 20.36 9.21
N SER A 288 22.31 20.28 8.77
CA SER A 288 22.90 21.16 7.75
C SER A 288 22.65 20.68 6.31
N VAL A 289 21.74 19.71 6.10
CA VAL A 289 21.36 19.32 4.74
C VAL A 289 20.68 20.51 4.06
N ASP A 290 21.22 20.93 2.93
CA ASP A 290 20.64 22.00 2.14
C ASP A 290 19.19 21.65 1.79
N GLU A 291 18.24 22.47 2.24
CA GLU A 291 16.85 22.34 1.86
C GLU A 291 16.70 22.59 0.37
N ALA A 292 15.78 21.87 -0.27
CA ALA A 292 15.43 22.14 -1.65
C ALA A 292 14.93 23.59 -1.77
N VAL A 293 15.53 24.37 -2.66
CA VAL A 293 15.15 25.77 -2.87
C VAL A 293 14.08 25.84 -3.95
N PRO A 294 12.94 26.50 -3.69
CA PRO A 294 11.92 26.69 -4.71
C PRO A 294 12.50 27.41 -5.95
N ASP A 295 12.28 26.81 -7.11
CA ASP A 295 12.71 27.31 -8.42
C ASP A 295 11.53 27.29 -9.39
N ALA A 296 10.83 28.40 -9.49
CA ALA A 296 9.64 28.53 -10.34
C ALA A 296 9.94 28.38 -11.85
N ALA A 297 11.21 28.50 -12.26
CA ALA A 297 11.62 28.31 -13.65
C ALA A 297 11.91 26.85 -13.99
N PHE A 298 12.06 25.98 -13.00
CA PHE A 298 12.30 24.56 -13.22
C PHE A 298 10.98 23.82 -13.41
N GLU A 299 10.69 23.46 -14.64
CA GLU A 299 9.52 22.65 -14.99
C GLU A 299 9.66 21.23 -14.42
N PRO A 300 8.60 20.66 -13.81
CA PRO A 300 8.64 19.30 -13.30
C PRO A 300 9.01 18.27 -14.36
N ARG A 301 9.88 17.32 -14.01
CA ARG A 301 10.33 16.21 -14.86
C ARG A 301 9.85 14.89 -14.29
N TYR A 302 9.17 14.12 -15.11
CA TYR A 302 8.55 12.84 -14.74
C TYR A 302 9.29 11.71 -15.44
N ILE A 303 9.94 10.86 -14.67
CA ILE A 303 10.77 9.77 -15.20
C ILE A 303 10.23 8.45 -14.67
N LYS A 304 10.06 7.48 -15.55
CA LYS A 304 9.66 6.12 -15.16
C LYS A 304 10.67 5.12 -15.70
N MET A 305 11.06 4.17 -14.86
CA MET A 305 11.97 3.09 -15.24
C MET A 305 11.32 1.75 -14.95
N SER A 306 11.48 0.78 -15.84
CA SER A 306 10.88 -0.54 -15.69
C SER A 306 11.75 -1.64 -16.28
N GLY A 307 11.72 -2.81 -15.63
CA GLY A 307 12.48 -3.99 -16.03
C GLY A 307 12.17 -5.19 -15.14
N PHE A 308 13.04 -6.19 -15.16
CA PHE A 308 12.97 -7.31 -14.23
C PHE A 308 13.79 -7.03 -12.95
N GLY A 309 13.42 -7.70 -11.88
CA GLY A 309 14.24 -7.73 -10.67
C GLY A 309 15.66 -8.22 -10.97
N GLY A 310 16.67 -7.48 -10.50
CA GLY A 310 18.09 -7.73 -10.75
C GLY A 310 18.72 -6.93 -11.90
N GLN A 311 17.93 -6.24 -12.74
CA GLN A 311 18.46 -5.39 -13.82
C GLN A 311 18.88 -3.97 -13.35
N GLY A 312 18.80 -3.68 -12.05
CA GLY A 312 19.21 -2.39 -11.49
C GLY A 312 18.26 -1.21 -11.74
N VAL A 313 16.98 -1.50 -12.06
CA VAL A 313 15.94 -0.49 -12.32
C VAL A 313 15.79 0.47 -11.15
N LEU A 314 15.67 -0.07 -9.93
CA LEU A 314 15.48 0.73 -8.72
C LEU A 314 16.72 1.56 -8.40
N SER A 315 17.92 0.99 -8.58
CA SER A 315 19.20 1.68 -8.38
C SER A 315 19.35 2.85 -9.34
N LEU A 316 18.93 2.67 -10.61
CA LEU A 316 18.94 3.76 -11.61
C LEU A 316 18.09 4.94 -11.13
N GLY A 317 16.88 4.66 -10.63
CA GLY A 317 16.01 5.71 -10.08
C GLY A 317 16.57 6.41 -8.85
N ILE A 318 17.21 5.65 -7.96
CA ILE A 318 17.87 6.23 -6.77
C ILE A 318 18.97 7.20 -7.18
N VAL A 319 19.83 6.85 -8.14
CA VAL A 319 20.89 7.74 -8.60
C VAL A 319 20.34 9.06 -9.16
N ILE A 320 19.28 8.98 -9.98
CA ILE A 320 18.63 10.19 -10.53
C ILE A 320 18.02 11.04 -9.40
N ALA A 321 17.39 10.40 -8.42
CA ALA A 321 16.81 11.11 -7.30
C ALA A 321 17.88 11.80 -6.44
N HIS A 322 19.01 11.13 -6.19
CA HIS A 322 20.14 11.72 -5.48
C HIS A 322 20.74 12.88 -6.26
N ALA A 323 20.90 12.76 -7.59
CA ALA A 323 21.39 13.85 -8.45
C ALA A 323 20.48 15.08 -8.36
N GLY A 324 19.16 14.87 -8.41
CA GLY A 324 18.18 15.95 -8.27
C GLY A 324 18.21 16.62 -6.89
N SER A 325 18.31 15.81 -5.83
CA SER A 325 18.41 16.32 -4.47
C SER A 325 19.69 17.12 -4.25
N ALA A 326 20.85 16.62 -4.72
CA ALA A 326 22.12 17.32 -4.63
C ALA A 326 22.14 18.63 -5.45
N ALA A 327 21.37 18.69 -6.55
CA ALA A 327 21.14 19.90 -7.33
C ALA A 327 20.11 20.86 -6.70
N GLY A 328 19.68 20.63 -5.45
CA GLY A 328 18.75 21.48 -4.71
C GLY A 328 17.29 21.41 -5.19
N LYS A 329 16.91 20.38 -5.92
CA LYS A 329 15.55 20.22 -6.41
C LYS A 329 14.69 19.41 -5.43
N PHE A 330 13.38 19.70 -5.38
CA PHE A 330 12.41 18.79 -4.76
C PHE A 330 12.39 17.50 -5.55
N THR A 331 12.58 16.36 -4.85
CA THR A 331 12.78 15.08 -5.51
C THR A 331 11.93 14.01 -4.85
N SER A 332 11.30 13.18 -5.67
CA SER A 332 10.57 12.02 -5.21
C SER A 332 11.06 10.77 -5.95
N TRP A 333 11.26 9.68 -5.22
CA TRP A 333 11.52 8.35 -5.75
C TRP A 333 10.49 7.36 -5.21
N TYR A 334 9.76 6.73 -6.11
CA TYR A 334 8.68 5.81 -5.77
C TYR A 334 8.87 4.46 -6.45
N PRO A 335 9.34 3.42 -5.72
CA PRO A 335 9.48 2.07 -6.25
C PRO A 335 8.14 1.33 -6.26
N SER A 336 7.96 0.48 -7.27
CA SER A 336 6.84 -0.45 -7.37
C SER A 336 7.39 -1.81 -7.83
N TYR A 337 7.30 -2.80 -6.95
CA TYR A 337 7.69 -4.18 -7.25
C TYR A 337 6.72 -5.14 -6.57
N GLY A 338 6.45 -6.26 -7.25
CA GLY A 338 5.61 -7.31 -6.71
C GLY A 338 6.35 -8.22 -5.73
N PRO A 339 5.65 -9.10 -5.01
CA PRO A 339 6.25 -10.10 -4.11
C PRO A 339 7.06 -11.17 -4.85
N GLU A 340 7.05 -11.16 -6.18
CA GLU A 340 7.78 -12.08 -7.03
C GLU A 340 9.26 -11.72 -7.05
N GLN A 341 10.07 -12.45 -6.28
CA GLN A 341 11.50 -12.17 -6.10
C GLN A 341 12.35 -12.37 -7.36
N ARG A 342 11.88 -13.06 -8.39
CA ARG A 342 12.58 -13.24 -9.67
C ARG A 342 11.58 -13.33 -10.83
N GLY A 343 11.80 -12.50 -11.86
CA GLY A 343 10.99 -12.50 -13.10
C GLY A 343 9.72 -11.62 -13.05
N GLY A 344 9.37 -11.03 -11.91
CA GLY A 344 8.32 -10.02 -11.82
C GLY A 344 8.77 -8.65 -12.34
N THR A 345 7.85 -7.83 -12.81
CA THR A 345 8.14 -6.47 -13.26
C THR A 345 8.47 -5.58 -12.06
N ALA A 346 9.72 -5.11 -11.97
CA ALA A 346 10.11 -4.04 -11.08
C ALA A 346 10.04 -2.71 -11.85
N ASN A 347 9.47 -1.68 -11.24
CA ASN A 347 9.52 -0.35 -11.82
C ASN A 347 9.69 0.70 -10.71
N CYS A 348 10.16 1.88 -11.08
CA CYS A 348 10.15 3.04 -10.19
C CYS A 348 9.85 4.31 -10.97
N SER A 349 9.36 5.30 -10.24
CA SER A 349 9.11 6.64 -10.75
C SER A 349 10.01 7.62 -10.01
N VAL A 350 10.54 8.61 -10.73
CA VAL A 350 11.27 9.74 -10.17
C VAL A 350 10.61 11.01 -10.66
N ILE A 351 10.41 11.95 -9.75
CA ILE A 351 9.95 13.30 -10.06
C ILE A 351 11.04 14.26 -9.58
N LEU A 352 11.44 15.18 -10.47
CA LEU A 352 12.28 16.31 -10.14
C LEU A 352 11.44 17.57 -10.32
N SER A 353 11.41 18.46 -9.34
CA SER A 353 10.52 19.62 -9.36
C SER A 353 11.18 20.85 -8.74
N GLY A 354 10.80 22.03 -9.22
CA GLY A 354 11.14 23.30 -8.59
C GLY A 354 10.22 23.67 -7.42
N SER A 355 9.24 22.86 -7.08
CA SER A 355 8.32 23.07 -5.97
C SER A 355 7.98 21.74 -5.28
N GLU A 356 7.33 21.79 -4.12
CA GLU A 356 6.91 20.63 -3.37
C GLU A 356 6.09 19.65 -4.22
N ILE A 357 6.36 18.34 -4.02
CA ILE A 357 5.75 17.26 -4.77
C ILE A 357 4.61 16.67 -3.94
N GLY A 358 3.38 16.94 -4.34
CA GLY A 358 2.18 16.47 -3.63
C GLY A 358 1.88 14.96 -3.83
N SER A 359 2.42 14.33 -4.89
CA SER A 359 2.24 12.90 -5.17
C SER A 359 3.44 12.31 -5.88
N PRO A 360 3.98 11.15 -5.44
CA PRO A 360 5.11 10.51 -6.09
C PRO A 360 4.72 9.69 -7.34
N ILE A 361 3.44 9.65 -7.71
CA ILE A 361 2.93 8.81 -8.80
C ILE A 361 3.12 9.49 -10.14
N VAL A 362 3.76 8.80 -11.09
CA VAL A 362 3.95 9.26 -12.46
C VAL A 362 3.02 8.48 -13.39
N TYR A 363 2.01 9.16 -13.92
CA TYR A 363 1.09 8.61 -14.92
C TYR A 363 1.62 8.80 -16.34
N HIS A 364 2.11 10.00 -16.66
CA HIS A 364 2.59 10.37 -17.99
C HIS A 364 4.05 10.82 -17.90
N PRO A 365 5.02 9.89 -18.08
CA PRO A 365 6.43 10.23 -18.01
C PRO A 365 6.91 11.04 -19.21
N ASP A 366 7.86 11.95 -18.97
CA ASP A 366 8.65 12.62 -20.00
C ASP A 366 9.72 11.69 -20.55
N ILE A 367 10.25 10.81 -19.68
CA ILE A 367 11.24 9.79 -20.02
C ILE A 367 10.79 8.44 -19.45
N LEU A 368 10.66 7.45 -20.31
CA LEU A 368 10.45 6.05 -19.95
C LEU A 368 11.72 5.25 -20.27
N VAL A 369 12.22 4.49 -19.31
CA VAL A 369 13.34 3.55 -19.50
C VAL A 369 12.85 2.13 -19.33
N CYS A 370 13.07 1.28 -20.35
CA CYS A 370 12.64 -0.10 -20.37
C CYS A 370 13.83 -1.05 -20.57
N LEU A 371 14.05 -1.95 -19.61
CA LEU A 371 15.11 -2.97 -19.66
C LEU A 371 14.60 -4.34 -20.11
N ASN A 372 13.31 -4.44 -20.48
CA ASN A 372 12.72 -5.65 -21.06
C ASN A 372 11.48 -5.31 -21.92
N LYS A 373 11.09 -6.23 -22.78
CA LYS A 373 9.97 -6.06 -23.71
C LYS A 373 8.61 -5.86 -23.03
N PRO A 374 8.22 -6.64 -22.00
CA PRO A 374 6.96 -6.42 -21.29
C PRO A 374 6.82 -5.02 -20.68
N SER A 375 7.92 -4.38 -20.32
CA SER A 375 7.92 -3.00 -19.81
C SER A 375 7.56 -1.99 -20.90
N VAL A 376 8.05 -2.19 -22.12
CA VAL A 376 7.67 -1.35 -23.28
C VAL A 376 6.19 -1.51 -23.57
N GLU A 377 5.72 -2.75 -23.73
CA GLU A 377 4.32 -3.06 -24.02
C GLU A 377 3.35 -2.47 -22.98
N LYS A 378 3.77 -2.45 -21.71
CA LYS A 378 2.94 -1.96 -20.62
C LYS A 378 2.88 -0.44 -20.53
N PHE A 379 4.02 0.25 -20.65
CA PHE A 379 4.16 1.65 -20.28
C PHE A 379 4.37 2.63 -21.45
N ALA A 380 4.72 2.14 -22.66
CA ALA A 380 5.04 3.04 -23.77
C ALA A 380 3.90 3.99 -24.12
N LYS A 381 2.65 3.52 -24.06
CA LYS A 381 1.44 4.31 -24.37
C LYS A 381 1.19 5.47 -23.39
N ASP A 382 1.80 5.43 -22.22
CA ASP A 382 1.59 6.41 -21.16
C ASP A 382 2.59 7.59 -21.29
N VAL A 383 3.58 7.50 -22.18
CA VAL A 383 4.61 8.54 -22.39
C VAL A 383 3.98 9.77 -23.05
N LYS A 384 4.34 10.96 -22.56
CA LYS A 384 3.87 12.24 -23.11
C LYS A 384 4.30 12.40 -24.58
N GLU A 385 3.51 13.12 -25.36
CA GLU A 385 3.91 13.56 -26.70
C GLU A 385 5.24 14.34 -26.66
N GLY A 386 6.17 14.01 -27.55
CA GLY A 386 7.52 14.56 -27.55
C GLY A 386 8.45 13.98 -26.48
N GLY A 387 7.97 13.03 -25.66
CA GLY A 387 8.74 12.32 -24.65
C GLY A 387 9.68 11.28 -25.24
N TYR A 388 10.54 10.69 -24.40
CA TYR A 388 11.54 9.71 -24.76
C TYR A 388 11.20 8.31 -24.22
N ILE A 389 11.42 7.29 -25.07
CA ILE A 389 11.42 5.89 -24.66
C ILE A 389 12.81 5.33 -24.91
N LEU A 390 13.57 5.12 -23.85
CA LEU A 390 14.89 4.49 -23.89
C LEU A 390 14.70 3.00 -23.59
N TYR A 391 15.17 2.13 -24.45
CA TYR A 391 15.06 0.70 -24.25
C TYR A 391 16.35 -0.02 -24.62
N ASP A 392 16.62 -1.14 -23.96
CA ASP A 392 17.78 -1.96 -24.28
C ASP A 392 17.62 -2.55 -25.70
N SER A 393 18.58 -2.34 -26.58
CA SER A 393 18.55 -2.86 -27.96
C SER A 393 18.45 -4.40 -28.01
N ALA A 394 18.88 -5.09 -26.94
CA ALA A 394 18.75 -6.54 -26.82
C ALA A 394 17.27 -7.02 -26.75
N ILE A 395 16.31 -6.11 -26.50
CA ILE A 395 14.89 -6.42 -26.52
C ILE A 395 14.39 -6.76 -27.95
N GLY A 396 15.10 -6.28 -28.97
CA GLY A 396 14.69 -6.39 -30.39
C GLY A 396 13.64 -5.34 -30.78
N ASP A 397 12.89 -5.64 -31.81
CA ASP A 397 11.88 -4.73 -32.36
C ASP A 397 10.74 -4.49 -31.36
N VAL A 398 10.37 -3.23 -31.20
CA VAL A 398 9.28 -2.77 -30.36
C VAL A 398 8.39 -1.79 -31.13
N GLU A 399 7.08 -1.87 -30.87
CA GLU A 399 6.14 -0.88 -31.38
C GLU A 399 6.10 0.31 -30.39
N LEU A 400 6.31 1.52 -30.91
CA LEU A 400 6.28 2.73 -30.14
C LEU A 400 5.09 3.61 -30.56
N PRO A 401 4.47 4.34 -29.64
CA PRO A 401 3.40 5.28 -29.96
C PRO A 401 3.89 6.40 -30.91
N ALA A 402 2.98 6.92 -31.73
CA ALA A 402 3.27 8.09 -32.53
C ALA A 402 3.59 9.31 -31.64
N GLY A 403 4.49 10.17 -32.08
CA GLY A 403 4.86 11.40 -31.37
C GLY A 403 5.86 11.23 -30.23
N VAL A 404 6.38 10.02 -29.97
CA VAL A 404 7.46 9.78 -29.01
C VAL A 404 8.78 9.51 -29.71
N LYS A 405 9.89 9.78 -29.03
CA LYS A 405 11.24 9.49 -29.53
C LYS A 405 11.77 8.20 -28.92
N GLY A 406 11.91 7.15 -29.73
CA GLY A 406 12.49 5.87 -29.31
C GLY A 406 14.01 5.85 -29.50
N ILE A 407 14.72 5.39 -28.48
CA ILE A 407 16.18 5.19 -28.52
C ILE A 407 16.49 3.75 -28.08
N ALA A 408 16.92 2.93 -29.05
CA ALA A 408 17.45 1.60 -28.77
C ALA A 408 18.91 1.71 -28.31
N VAL A 409 19.14 1.50 -27.03
CA VAL A 409 20.46 1.65 -26.41
C VAL A 409 21.15 0.29 -26.33
N PRO A 410 22.36 0.10 -26.88
CA PRO A 410 23.13 -1.12 -26.68
C PRO A 410 23.79 -1.14 -25.29
N ALA A 411 22.93 -1.14 -24.26
CA ALA A 411 23.32 -0.90 -22.88
C ALA A 411 24.32 -1.93 -22.36
N THR A 412 24.11 -3.21 -22.70
CA THR A 412 25.00 -4.30 -22.29
C THR A 412 26.36 -4.21 -22.98
N ASP A 413 26.42 -3.83 -24.26
CA ASP A 413 27.68 -3.73 -25.01
C ASP A 413 28.53 -2.55 -24.48
N ILE A 414 27.90 -1.39 -24.29
CA ILE A 414 28.57 -0.21 -23.69
C ILE A 414 29.08 -0.52 -22.28
N ALA A 415 28.31 -1.24 -21.49
CA ALA A 415 28.72 -1.64 -20.15
C ALA A 415 29.90 -2.62 -20.16
N LEU A 416 29.92 -3.57 -21.10
CA LEU A 416 31.04 -4.51 -21.30
C LEU A 416 32.33 -3.79 -21.70
N GLU A 417 32.27 -2.84 -22.64
CA GLU A 417 33.40 -1.98 -23.01
C GLU A 417 33.93 -1.15 -21.83
N GLY A 418 33.03 -0.77 -20.94
CA GLY A 418 33.35 -0.09 -19.69
C GLY A 418 33.98 -0.99 -18.62
N GLY A 419 33.81 -2.32 -18.71
CA GLY A 419 34.42 -3.30 -17.82
C GLY A 419 33.46 -4.30 -17.15
N SER A 420 32.12 -4.12 -17.25
CA SER A 420 31.17 -5.08 -16.64
C SER A 420 29.76 -4.96 -17.22
N ALA A 421 29.19 -6.05 -17.73
CA ALA A 421 27.80 -6.13 -18.17
C ALA A 421 26.79 -5.72 -17.06
N LYS A 422 27.16 -5.83 -15.79
CA LYS A 422 26.30 -5.43 -14.65
C LYS A 422 26.04 -3.92 -14.59
N ALA A 423 26.81 -3.11 -15.33
CA ALA A 423 26.65 -1.66 -15.41
C ALA A 423 25.72 -1.20 -16.56
N ALA A 424 24.91 -2.09 -17.13
CA ALA A 424 23.96 -1.74 -18.19
C ALA A 424 22.95 -0.67 -17.76
N ASN A 425 22.53 -0.67 -16.51
CA ASN A 425 21.70 0.41 -15.93
C ASN A 425 22.45 1.76 -15.91
N THR A 426 23.78 1.76 -15.67
CA THR A 426 24.61 2.98 -15.76
C THR A 426 24.74 3.47 -17.20
N ALA A 427 24.78 2.57 -18.18
CA ALA A 427 24.73 2.98 -19.60
C ALA A 427 23.39 3.70 -19.91
N MET A 428 22.27 3.19 -19.43
CA MET A 428 20.98 3.89 -19.55
C MET A 428 21.02 5.29 -18.88
N LEU A 429 21.67 5.40 -17.72
CA LEU A 429 21.84 6.67 -17.03
C LEU A 429 22.60 7.70 -17.89
N GLY A 430 23.68 7.28 -18.56
CA GLY A 430 24.46 8.12 -19.47
C GLY A 430 23.64 8.63 -20.67
N VAL A 431 22.75 7.79 -21.20
CA VAL A 431 21.83 8.22 -22.27
C VAL A 431 20.79 9.21 -21.72
N ILE A 432 20.21 8.98 -20.52
CA ILE A 432 19.29 9.92 -19.88
C ILE A 432 19.99 11.28 -19.71
N MET A 433 21.20 11.30 -19.18
CA MET A 433 22.02 12.50 -19.01
C MET A 433 22.19 13.24 -20.35
N ALA A 434 22.55 12.54 -21.41
CA ALA A 434 22.75 13.11 -22.73
C ALA A 434 21.49 13.73 -23.35
N THR A 435 20.28 13.27 -22.98
CA THR A 435 19.03 13.88 -23.46
C THR A 435 18.82 15.32 -22.97
N GLY A 436 19.49 15.73 -21.90
CA GLY A 436 19.27 17.03 -21.23
C GLY A 436 17.87 17.24 -20.66
N LYS A 437 16.97 16.23 -20.77
CA LYS A 437 15.54 16.37 -20.41
C LYS A 437 15.26 16.36 -18.93
N THR A 438 16.24 15.96 -18.12
CA THR A 438 16.11 16.02 -16.65
C THR A 438 16.31 17.43 -16.09
N GLY A 439 16.98 18.30 -16.84
CA GLY A 439 17.37 19.64 -16.36
C GLY A 439 18.54 19.61 -15.37
N LEU A 440 19.16 18.45 -15.15
CA LEU A 440 20.36 18.29 -14.31
C LEU A 440 21.63 18.40 -15.17
N SER A 441 22.72 18.85 -14.55
CA SER A 441 24.05 18.93 -15.18
C SER A 441 24.71 17.54 -15.21
N GLU A 442 25.70 17.37 -16.08
CA GLU A 442 26.56 16.18 -16.13
C GLU A 442 27.25 15.92 -14.77
N LYS A 443 27.68 16.97 -14.11
CA LYS A 443 28.30 16.93 -12.79
C LYS A 443 27.35 16.33 -11.73
N ASP A 444 26.07 16.69 -11.74
CA ASP A 444 25.10 16.17 -10.79
C ASP A 444 24.98 14.65 -10.90
N PHE A 445 24.99 14.12 -12.11
CA PHE A 445 24.96 12.68 -12.36
C PHE A 445 26.25 11.97 -11.94
N GLU A 446 27.42 12.57 -12.22
CA GLU A 446 28.72 12.03 -11.83
C GLU A 446 28.84 11.91 -10.31
N GLU A 447 28.53 12.99 -9.60
CA GLU A 447 28.60 13.03 -8.14
C GLU A 447 27.63 12.04 -7.48
N ALA A 448 26.39 11.97 -7.95
CA ALA A 448 25.41 11.02 -7.44
C ALA A 448 25.80 9.56 -7.72
N LEU A 449 26.33 9.29 -8.91
CA LEU A 449 26.82 7.97 -9.27
C LEU A 449 28.03 7.57 -8.42
N ALA A 450 28.98 8.47 -8.23
CA ALA A 450 30.16 8.24 -7.38
C ALA A 450 29.75 7.98 -5.93
N ALA A 451 28.82 8.76 -5.39
CA ALA A 451 28.28 8.57 -4.04
C ALA A 451 27.62 7.21 -3.85
N SER A 452 26.95 6.68 -4.88
CA SER A 452 26.31 5.35 -4.83
C SER A 452 27.32 4.20 -4.67
N PHE A 453 28.59 4.43 -4.98
CA PHE A 453 29.67 3.46 -4.82
C PHE A 453 30.74 3.91 -3.81
N ALA A 454 30.37 4.80 -2.88
CA ALA A 454 31.32 5.33 -1.88
C ALA A 454 32.14 4.22 -1.20
N GLY A 455 33.45 4.44 -1.05
CA GLY A 455 34.40 3.48 -0.51
C GLY A 455 34.85 2.37 -1.49
N LYS A 456 34.39 2.38 -2.75
CA LYS A 456 34.76 1.38 -3.78
C LYS A 456 35.28 2.04 -5.04
N GLN A 457 36.42 2.72 -4.96
CA GLN A 457 36.95 3.59 -6.03
C GLN A 457 36.97 2.92 -7.42
N LYS A 458 37.40 1.67 -7.52
CA LYS A 458 37.40 0.93 -8.79
C LYS A 458 36.01 0.81 -9.44
N LEU A 459 34.94 0.70 -8.63
CA LEU A 459 33.57 0.68 -9.15
C LEU A 459 33.13 2.07 -9.56
N VAL A 460 33.53 3.12 -8.85
CA VAL A 460 33.27 4.51 -9.24
C VAL A 460 33.88 4.78 -10.61
N ASP A 461 35.20 4.53 -10.78
CA ASP A 461 35.92 4.79 -12.04
C ASP A 461 35.30 4.01 -13.22
N MET A 462 34.94 2.73 -13.00
CA MET A 462 34.30 1.90 -14.00
C MET A 462 32.93 2.45 -14.40
N ASN A 463 32.07 2.80 -13.43
CA ASN A 463 30.73 3.28 -13.71
C ASN A 463 30.73 4.68 -14.34
N LEU A 464 31.62 5.59 -13.93
CA LEU A 464 31.80 6.87 -14.60
C LEU A 464 32.22 6.69 -16.06
N LYS A 465 33.16 5.77 -16.35
CA LYS A 465 33.53 5.45 -17.73
C LYS A 465 32.34 4.95 -18.55
N VAL A 466 31.50 4.07 -17.99
CA VAL A 466 30.28 3.58 -18.67
C VAL A 466 29.30 4.72 -18.92
N LEU A 467 29.09 5.60 -17.92
CA LEU A 467 28.23 6.77 -18.03
C LEU A 467 28.62 7.65 -19.21
N HIS A 468 29.92 8.02 -19.30
CA HIS A 468 30.42 8.88 -20.37
C HIS A 468 30.38 8.19 -21.73
N ASN A 469 30.81 6.93 -21.83
CA ASN A 469 30.74 6.17 -23.08
C ASN A 469 29.30 6.14 -23.63
N ALA A 470 28.31 5.96 -22.76
CA ALA A 470 26.91 5.93 -23.14
C ALA A 470 26.40 7.32 -23.58
N ALA A 471 26.82 8.38 -22.88
CA ALA A 471 26.46 9.74 -23.24
C ALA A 471 27.05 10.13 -24.60
N ASP A 472 28.33 9.81 -24.83
CA ASP A 472 29.02 10.07 -26.10
C ASP A 472 28.39 9.26 -27.25
N TRP A 473 28.06 8.00 -27.00
CA TRP A 473 27.34 7.18 -27.95
C TRP A 473 25.99 7.81 -28.33
N ALA A 474 25.24 8.29 -27.35
CA ALA A 474 23.94 8.90 -27.58
C ALA A 474 24.05 10.21 -28.38
N LYS A 475 24.98 11.10 -28.00
CA LYS A 475 25.27 12.36 -28.72
C LYS A 475 25.71 12.13 -30.16
N LYS A 476 26.43 11.02 -30.44
CA LYS A 476 26.90 10.66 -31.79
C LYS A 476 25.80 10.09 -32.67
N ASN A 477 24.86 9.34 -32.13
CA ASN A 477 23.89 8.58 -32.89
C ASN A 477 22.51 9.23 -32.99
N PHE A 478 22.22 10.22 -32.14
CA PHE A 478 20.91 10.89 -32.08
C PHE A 478 21.06 12.41 -32.02
N SER A 479 20.13 13.11 -32.67
CA SER A 479 19.93 14.56 -32.48
C SER A 479 19.07 14.76 -31.23
N LEU A 480 19.72 14.85 -30.09
CA LEU A 480 19.11 14.95 -28.76
C LEU A 480 18.66 16.38 -28.44
#